data_3b37cdbcf567169dfe5f62e72be6349f
#
_entry.id   3b37cdbcf567169dfe5f62e72be6349f
#
_cell.length_a   1.000
_cell.length_b   1.000
_cell.length_c   1.000
_cell.angle_alpha   90.00
_cell.angle_beta   90.00
_cell.angle_gamma   90.00
#
_symmetry.space_group_name_H-M   'P 1'
#
loop_
_entity.id
_entity.type
_entity.pdbx_description
1 polymer ?
#
loop_
_entity_poly.entity_id
_entity_poly.type
_entity_poly.pdbx_seq_one_letter_code
_entity_poly.pdbx_strand_id
1 'polypeptide(L)'
;LGYGVVAEVKGGYPTGYFSVANMIDLRSGISGAQEVSLIDAAMMLYNAANAKLYIPVSYGGSQNEYKQSDTDTLLSVYHNIYYTEGIVDATELTSVSSQGGTGENEISIDGVVYECDENMFDYIGTQVSVYYRQTYGGDKREIVVIALENDKDDIITVTDDDFV
;
A
#
# COMPACT_ATOMS: atom_id res chain seq x y z
N LEU A 1 -7.45 -13.72 5.25
CA LEU A 1 -7.11 -13.65 3.82
C LEU A 1 -8.05 -14.47 2.91
N GLY A 2 -8.81 -15.44 3.45
CA GLY A 2 -9.80 -16.24 2.71
C GLY A 2 -9.27 -17.44 1.93
N TYR A 3 -7.96 -17.67 1.91
CA TYR A 3 -7.33 -18.75 1.11
C TYR A 3 -7.44 -20.16 1.69
N GLY A 4 -8.15 -20.38 2.80
CA GLY A 4 -8.28 -21.71 3.42
C GLY A 4 -8.77 -22.79 2.45
N VAL A 5 -9.77 -22.47 1.61
CA VAL A 5 -10.30 -23.40 0.61
C VAL A 5 -9.22 -23.85 -0.39
N VAL A 6 -8.37 -22.89 -0.84
CA VAL A 6 -7.26 -23.20 -1.76
C VAL A 6 -6.20 -24.06 -1.06
N ALA A 7 -5.91 -23.78 0.21
CA ALA A 7 -4.94 -24.54 0.98
C ALA A 7 -5.39 -26.00 1.18
N GLU A 8 -6.67 -26.22 1.46
CA GLU A 8 -7.22 -27.57 1.59
C GLU A 8 -7.10 -28.37 0.28
N VAL A 9 -7.41 -27.76 -0.87
CA VAL A 9 -7.25 -28.40 -2.20
C VAL A 9 -5.79 -28.71 -2.51
N LYS A 10 -4.85 -27.90 -2.00
CA LYS A 10 -3.40 -28.08 -2.18
C LYS A 10 -2.76 -29.07 -1.19
N GLY A 11 -3.55 -29.80 -0.41
CA GLY A 11 -3.08 -30.87 0.50
C GLY A 11 -3.24 -30.52 1.98
N GLY A 12 -3.96 -29.45 2.32
CA GLY A 12 -4.26 -29.09 3.70
C GLY A 12 -3.02 -28.70 4.52
N TYR A 13 -3.18 -28.78 5.85
CA TYR A 13 -2.08 -28.44 6.76
C TYR A 13 -1.04 -29.57 6.87
N PRO A 14 0.27 -29.27 6.88
CA PRO A 14 0.85 -27.93 6.71
C PRO A 14 1.14 -27.56 5.26
N THR A 15 1.22 -28.53 4.35
CA THR A 15 1.77 -28.40 2.99
C THR A 15 0.98 -27.42 2.13
N GLY A 16 -0.34 -27.54 2.12
CA GLY A 16 -1.23 -26.67 1.35
C GLY A 16 -1.14 -25.20 1.82
N TYR A 17 -1.06 -24.99 3.14
CA TYR A 17 -0.91 -23.65 3.72
C TYR A 17 0.43 -23.02 3.37
N PHE A 18 1.52 -23.78 3.40
CA PHE A 18 2.83 -23.30 2.94
C PHE A 18 2.83 -22.97 1.45
N SER A 19 2.20 -23.83 0.64
CA SER A 19 2.08 -23.60 -0.80
C SER A 19 1.32 -22.29 -1.09
N VAL A 20 0.21 -22.06 -0.42
CA VAL A 20 -0.58 -20.83 -0.58
C VAL A 20 0.17 -19.63 -0.07
N ALA A 21 0.82 -19.70 1.09
CA ALA A 21 1.62 -18.60 1.64
C ALA A 21 2.73 -18.12 0.68
N ASN A 22 3.36 -19.06 -0.03
CA ASN A 22 4.34 -18.71 -1.07
C ASN A 22 3.66 -18.14 -2.33
N MET A 23 2.49 -18.66 -2.71
CA MET A 23 1.76 -18.22 -3.90
C MET A 23 1.29 -16.76 -3.81
N ILE A 24 0.98 -16.30 -2.61
CA ILE A 24 0.52 -14.92 -2.35
C ILE A 24 1.61 -14.04 -1.74
N ASP A 25 2.87 -14.44 -1.87
CA ASP A 25 4.05 -13.71 -1.38
C ASP A 25 4.04 -13.40 0.13
N LEU A 26 3.23 -14.12 0.92
CA LEU A 26 3.14 -13.93 2.38
C LEU A 26 4.49 -14.13 3.07
N ARG A 27 5.36 -14.95 2.49
CA ARG A 27 6.68 -15.26 3.00
C ARG A 27 7.81 -14.52 2.27
N SER A 28 7.50 -13.51 1.50
CA SER A 28 8.50 -12.67 0.84
C SER A 28 9.38 -11.98 1.88
N GLY A 29 10.70 -11.97 1.64
CA GLY A 29 11.67 -11.38 2.56
C GLY A 29 12.01 -12.22 3.80
N ILE A 30 11.46 -13.44 3.93
CA ILE A 30 11.70 -14.31 5.09
C ILE A 30 12.81 -15.29 4.81
N SER A 31 13.73 -15.45 5.76
CA SER A 31 14.96 -16.23 5.61
C SER A 31 14.80 -17.74 5.46
N GLY A 32 13.59 -18.29 5.60
CA GLY A 32 13.31 -19.71 5.43
C GLY A 32 13.81 -20.62 6.55
N ALA A 33 14.27 -20.09 7.67
CA ALA A 33 14.68 -20.83 8.85
C ALA A 33 13.51 -21.62 9.47
N GLN A 34 13.83 -22.71 10.20
CA GLN A 34 12.81 -23.49 10.91
C GLN A 34 12.14 -22.71 12.05
N GLU A 35 12.84 -21.72 12.60
CA GLU A 35 12.34 -20.84 13.64
C GLU A 35 12.04 -19.46 13.05
N VAL A 36 10.84 -18.98 13.31
CA VAL A 36 10.38 -17.65 12.88
C VAL A 36 10.89 -16.63 13.87
N SER A 37 11.77 -15.72 13.42
CA SER A 37 12.22 -14.60 14.23
C SER A 37 11.11 -13.54 14.39
N LEU A 38 11.29 -12.59 15.31
CA LEU A 38 10.37 -11.46 15.49
C LEU A 38 10.30 -10.62 14.19
N ILE A 39 11.41 -10.45 13.50
CA ILE A 39 11.48 -9.71 12.22
C ILE A 39 10.71 -10.47 11.14
N ASP A 40 10.90 -11.79 11.04
CA ASP A 40 10.13 -12.61 10.09
C ASP A 40 8.63 -12.54 10.36
N ALA A 41 8.22 -12.58 11.63
CA ALA A 41 6.82 -12.44 12.03
C ALA A 41 6.25 -11.06 11.65
N ALA A 42 7.01 -9.98 11.87
CA ALA A 42 6.61 -8.63 11.48
C ALA A 42 6.48 -8.52 9.95
N MET A 43 7.43 -9.09 9.20
CA MET A 43 7.37 -9.13 7.74
C MET A 43 6.16 -9.91 7.23
N MET A 44 5.85 -11.07 7.85
CA MET A 44 4.63 -11.83 7.50
C MET A 44 3.35 -11.04 7.76
N LEU A 45 3.28 -10.30 8.86
CA LEU A 45 2.14 -9.45 9.17
C LEU A 45 1.99 -8.31 8.16
N TYR A 46 3.09 -7.66 7.80
CA TYR A 46 3.12 -6.64 6.76
C TYR A 46 2.64 -7.20 5.42
N ASN A 47 3.19 -8.33 4.98
CA ASN A 47 2.78 -9.00 3.74
C ASN A 47 1.30 -9.41 3.79
N ALA A 48 0.82 -9.92 4.93
CA ALA A 48 -0.59 -10.29 5.11
C ALA A 48 -1.54 -9.08 5.05
N ALA A 49 -1.13 -7.94 5.61
CA ALA A 49 -1.92 -6.71 5.59
C ALA A 49 -2.15 -6.20 4.15
N ASN A 50 -1.15 -6.37 3.28
CA ASN A 50 -1.16 -5.93 1.89
C ASN A 50 -1.62 -7.02 0.88
N ALA A 51 -1.67 -8.28 1.29
CA ALA A 51 -2.11 -9.37 0.42
C ALA A 51 -3.56 -9.19 0.00
N LYS A 52 -3.84 -9.45 -1.28
CA LYS A 52 -5.22 -9.43 -1.81
C LYS A 52 -6.06 -10.53 -1.18
N LEU A 53 -7.30 -10.20 -0.82
CA LEU A 53 -8.24 -11.16 -0.23
C LEU A 53 -8.73 -12.16 -1.26
N TYR A 54 -9.03 -13.38 -0.80
CA TYR A 54 -9.73 -14.40 -1.58
C TYR A 54 -11.18 -14.44 -1.14
N ILE A 55 -12.07 -13.96 -1.99
CA ILE A 55 -13.46 -13.67 -1.66
C ILE A 55 -14.43 -14.53 -2.47
N PRO A 56 -15.59 -14.91 -1.91
CA PRO A 56 -16.63 -15.59 -2.65
C PRO A 56 -17.26 -14.63 -3.67
N VAL A 57 -17.44 -15.07 -4.90
CA VAL A 57 -18.07 -14.30 -5.99
C VAL A 57 -19.46 -14.81 -6.36
N SER A 58 -19.83 -16.00 -5.90
CA SER A 58 -21.16 -16.57 -6.11
C SER A 58 -21.70 -17.15 -4.81
N TYR A 59 -22.96 -16.86 -4.52
CA TYR A 59 -23.69 -17.38 -3.38
C TYR A 59 -24.93 -18.16 -3.87
N GLY A 60 -25.17 -19.33 -3.27
CA GLY A 60 -26.44 -20.07 -3.46
C GLY A 60 -26.43 -21.14 -4.54
N GLY A 61 -25.28 -21.45 -5.12
CA GLY A 61 -25.07 -22.67 -5.92
C GLY A 61 -24.69 -23.87 -5.06
N SER A 62 -24.52 -25.05 -5.68
CA SER A 62 -24.02 -26.26 -5.00
C SER A 62 -22.57 -26.12 -4.51
N GLN A 63 -21.83 -25.14 -5.02
CA GLN A 63 -20.50 -24.75 -4.59
C GLN A 63 -20.35 -23.22 -4.68
N ASN A 64 -19.74 -22.62 -3.66
CA ASN A 64 -19.35 -21.21 -3.72
C ASN A 64 -18.11 -21.10 -4.62
N GLU A 65 -18.18 -20.18 -5.58
CA GLU A 65 -17.01 -19.80 -6.35
C GLU A 65 -16.24 -18.69 -5.60
N TYR A 66 -14.92 -18.81 -5.58
CA TYR A 66 -14.04 -17.85 -4.94
C TYR A 66 -13.03 -17.33 -5.95
N LYS A 67 -12.68 -16.05 -5.84
CA LYS A 67 -11.58 -15.45 -6.60
C LYS A 67 -10.73 -14.54 -5.73
N GLN A 68 -9.49 -14.27 -6.18
CA GLN A 68 -8.68 -13.22 -5.60
C GLN A 68 -9.29 -11.87 -5.97
N SER A 69 -9.42 -10.97 -4.99
CA SER A 69 -9.86 -9.60 -5.24
C SER A 69 -8.76 -8.83 -5.97
N ASP A 70 -9.15 -7.95 -6.87
CA ASP A 70 -8.23 -7.08 -7.57
C ASP A 70 -7.75 -5.91 -6.70
N THR A 71 -8.57 -5.50 -5.72
CA THR A 71 -8.37 -4.29 -4.91
C THR A 71 -8.32 -4.55 -3.41
N ASP A 72 -9.13 -5.48 -2.90
CA ASP A 72 -9.35 -5.62 -1.46
C ASP A 72 -8.18 -6.29 -0.74
N THR A 73 -7.75 -5.64 0.33
CA THR A 73 -6.76 -6.14 1.29
C THR A 73 -7.37 -6.18 2.70
N LEU A 74 -6.67 -6.74 3.69
CA LEU A 74 -7.13 -6.66 5.09
C LEU A 74 -7.26 -5.21 5.54
N LEU A 75 -6.31 -4.35 5.18
CA LEU A 75 -6.31 -2.95 5.56
C LEU A 75 -7.49 -2.19 4.95
N SER A 76 -7.78 -2.41 3.66
CA SER A 76 -8.86 -1.68 2.98
C SER A 76 -10.24 -2.09 3.51
N VAL A 77 -10.50 -3.39 3.69
CA VAL A 77 -11.83 -3.89 4.05
C VAL A 77 -12.17 -3.65 5.53
N TYR A 78 -11.20 -3.83 6.43
CA TYR A 78 -11.47 -3.78 7.87
C TYR A 78 -11.10 -2.45 8.53
N HIS A 79 -10.22 -1.65 7.89
CA HIS A 79 -9.70 -0.42 8.48
C HIS A 79 -9.87 0.82 7.59
N ASN A 80 -10.39 0.67 6.37
CA ASN A 80 -10.48 1.73 5.36
C ASN A 80 -9.12 2.39 5.07
N ILE A 81 -8.04 1.60 5.20
CA ILE A 81 -6.68 2.03 4.91
C ILE A 81 -6.28 1.46 3.55
N TYR A 82 -5.87 2.35 2.67
CA TYR A 82 -5.46 2.06 1.30
C TYR A 82 -4.00 2.40 1.12
N TYR A 83 -3.37 1.80 0.13
CA TYR A 83 -1.99 2.05 -0.24
C TYR A 83 -1.93 2.68 -1.63
N THR A 84 -1.02 3.63 -1.81
CA THR A 84 -0.66 4.21 -3.09
C THR A 84 0.81 4.60 -3.10
N GLU A 85 1.39 4.67 -4.29
CA GLU A 85 2.69 5.26 -4.57
C GLU A 85 2.48 6.40 -5.56
N GLY A 86 3.30 7.44 -5.49
CA GLY A 86 3.25 8.54 -6.44
C GLY A 86 4.25 9.63 -6.11
N ILE A 87 4.28 10.66 -6.94
CA ILE A 87 5.14 11.83 -6.77
C ILE A 87 4.36 12.93 -6.07
N VAL A 88 4.96 13.53 -5.04
CA VAL A 88 4.40 14.72 -4.40
C VAL A 88 4.53 15.90 -5.36
N ASP A 89 3.43 16.34 -5.93
CA ASP A 89 3.38 17.37 -6.97
C ASP A 89 2.93 18.73 -6.46
N ALA A 90 2.28 18.80 -5.28
CA ALA A 90 1.95 20.06 -4.63
C ALA A 90 1.90 19.93 -3.10
N THR A 91 2.21 21.03 -2.44
CA THR A 91 2.05 21.23 -0.99
C THR A 91 1.32 22.55 -0.76
N GLU A 92 1.02 22.87 0.49
CA GLU A 92 0.39 24.16 0.86
C GLU A 92 1.10 25.40 0.27
N LEU A 93 2.44 25.41 0.24
CA LEU A 93 3.21 26.59 -0.19
C LEU A 93 3.64 26.57 -1.65
N THR A 94 3.74 25.41 -2.27
CA THR A 94 4.33 25.29 -3.61
C THR A 94 3.78 24.13 -4.40
N SER A 95 3.92 24.20 -5.71
CA SER A 95 3.50 23.16 -6.65
C SER A 95 4.53 23.03 -7.77
N VAL A 96 4.78 21.81 -8.20
CA VAL A 96 5.58 21.51 -9.40
C VAL A 96 4.81 21.90 -10.66
N SER A 97 3.48 21.89 -10.58
CA SER A 97 2.60 22.32 -11.67
C SER A 97 2.22 23.80 -11.52
N SER A 98 1.79 24.43 -12.61
CA SER A 98 1.32 25.83 -12.63
C SER A 98 -0.05 26.06 -11.94
N GLN A 99 -0.60 25.05 -11.28
CA GLN A 99 -1.95 25.11 -10.69
C GLN A 99 -2.02 25.70 -9.27
N GLY A 100 -0.87 26.06 -8.68
CA GLY A 100 -0.80 26.56 -7.31
C GLY A 100 -0.70 25.45 -6.26
N GLY A 101 -0.50 25.83 -4.98
CA GLY A 101 -0.43 24.92 -3.84
C GLY A 101 -1.79 24.31 -3.47
N THR A 102 -1.75 23.36 -2.54
CA THR A 102 -2.94 22.75 -1.91
C THR A 102 -3.49 23.64 -0.78
N GLY A 103 -4.52 23.17 -0.09
CA GLY A 103 -4.98 23.79 1.14
C GLY A 103 -4.02 23.62 2.32
N GLU A 104 -4.34 24.28 3.44
CA GLU A 104 -3.62 24.11 4.71
C GLU A 104 -3.69 22.65 5.16
N ASN A 105 -2.55 22.08 5.58
CA ASN A 105 -2.41 20.67 5.97
C ASN A 105 -2.81 19.68 4.87
N GLU A 106 -2.56 20.02 3.63
CA GLU A 106 -2.80 19.15 2.49
C GLU A 106 -1.56 19.00 1.63
N ILE A 107 -1.42 17.82 1.02
CA ILE A 107 -0.47 17.56 -0.07
C ILE A 107 -1.19 16.93 -1.25
N SER A 108 -0.63 17.11 -2.45
CA SER A 108 -1.06 16.43 -3.64
C SER A 108 -0.02 15.40 -4.06
N ILE A 109 -0.49 14.19 -4.36
CA ILE A 109 0.34 13.09 -4.88
C ILE A 109 -0.31 12.65 -6.19
N ASP A 110 0.41 12.82 -7.30
CA ASP A 110 -0.09 12.57 -8.66
C ASP A 110 -1.47 13.22 -8.94
N GLY A 111 -1.66 14.46 -8.48
CA GLY A 111 -2.89 15.23 -8.65
C GLY A 111 -4.04 14.84 -7.71
N VAL A 112 -3.81 13.96 -6.76
CA VAL A 112 -4.80 13.56 -5.74
C VAL A 112 -4.44 14.20 -4.41
N VAL A 113 -5.41 14.91 -3.80
CA VAL A 113 -5.21 15.63 -2.53
C VAL A 113 -5.42 14.71 -1.33
N TYR A 114 -4.50 14.84 -0.35
CA TYR A 114 -4.51 14.13 0.92
C TYR A 114 -4.35 15.11 2.07
N GLU A 115 -5.10 14.91 3.15
CA GLU A 115 -4.91 15.62 4.43
C GLU A 115 -3.70 15.01 5.16
N CYS A 116 -2.85 15.86 5.75
CA CYS A 116 -1.69 15.45 6.54
C CYS A 116 -1.51 16.36 7.73
N ASP A 117 -1.11 15.82 8.89
CA ASP A 117 -0.91 16.59 10.13
C ASP A 117 0.47 17.30 10.19
N GLU A 118 1.37 16.98 9.25
CA GLU A 118 2.75 17.47 9.23
C GLU A 118 3.02 18.27 7.97
N ASN A 119 3.96 19.21 8.10
CA ASN A 119 4.46 19.95 6.96
C ASN A 119 5.32 19.05 6.07
N MET A 120 4.87 18.84 4.84
CA MET A 120 5.46 17.91 3.87
C MET A 120 6.26 18.63 2.77
N PHE A 121 6.80 19.83 3.03
CA PHE A 121 7.53 20.60 1.99
C PHE A 121 8.75 19.86 1.45
N ASP A 122 9.46 19.15 2.32
CA ASP A 122 10.67 18.42 1.94
C ASP A 122 10.40 17.23 1.01
N TYR A 123 9.12 16.87 0.83
CA TYR A 123 8.72 15.78 -0.04
C TYR A 123 8.38 16.22 -1.48
N ILE A 124 8.34 17.53 -1.75
CA ILE A 124 7.97 18.04 -3.08
C ILE A 124 8.91 17.50 -4.16
N GLY A 125 8.34 16.92 -5.21
CA GLY A 125 9.08 16.31 -6.30
C GLY A 125 9.64 14.91 -6.02
N THR A 126 9.47 14.37 -4.79
CA THR A 126 9.96 13.03 -4.44
C THR A 126 8.89 11.97 -4.65
N GLN A 127 9.34 10.75 -4.94
CA GLN A 127 8.45 9.59 -4.96
C GLN A 127 8.24 9.07 -3.54
N VAL A 128 6.98 8.90 -3.18
CA VAL A 128 6.56 8.43 -1.86
C VAL A 128 5.65 7.21 -1.97
N SER A 129 5.69 6.37 -0.94
CA SER A 129 4.66 5.38 -0.67
C SER A 129 3.82 5.81 0.52
N VAL A 130 2.50 5.70 0.37
CA VAL A 130 1.54 6.26 1.33
C VAL A 130 0.48 5.25 1.70
N TYR A 131 0.26 5.09 3.00
CA TYR A 131 -0.96 4.51 3.54
C TYR A 131 -1.88 5.65 3.97
N TYR A 132 -3.08 5.67 3.42
CA TYR A 132 -4.09 6.68 3.74
C TYR A 132 -5.40 6.06 4.16
N ARG A 133 -6.11 6.73 5.05
CA ARG A 133 -7.46 6.39 5.46
C ARG A 133 -8.46 7.18 4.62
N GLN A 134 -9.46 6.48 4.10
CA GLN A 134 -10.58 7.13 3.43
C GLN A 134 -11.84 6.93 4.26
N THR A 135 -12.53 8.02 4.59
CA THR A 135 -13.81 7.95 5.29
C THR A 135 -14.88 7.39 4.35
N TYR A 136 -15.66 6.44 4.84
CA TYR A 136 -16.73 5.82 4.06
C TYR A 136 -17.71 6.88 3.54
N GLY A 137 -17.88 6.97 2.22
CA GLY A 137 -18.74 7.96 1.56
C GLY A 137 -18.20 9.38 1.54
N GLY A 138 -16.94 9.61 1.93
CA GLY A 138 -16.26 10.91 1.85
C GLY A 138 -15.13 10.93 0.82
N ASP A 139 -14.85 12.11 0.29
CA ASP A 139 -13.75 12.33 -0.64
C ASP A 139 -12.42 12.60 0.08
N LYS A 140 -12.46 12.72 1.42
CA LYS A 140 -11.28 13.02 2.24
C LYS A 140 -10.40 11.80 2.42
N ARG A 141 -9.11 11.99 2.16
CA ARG A 141 -8.04 11.01 2.33
C ARG A 141 -7.04 11.55 3.32
N GLU A 142 -6.91 10.91 4.46
CA GLU A 142 -6.00 11.28 5.54
C GLU A 142 -4.76 10.39 5.50
N ILE A 143 -3.56 10.96 5.43
CA ILE A 143 -2.31 10.21 5.47
C ILE A 143 -2.13 9.61 6.86
N VAL A 144 -1.92 8.29 6.92
CA VAL A 144 -1.59 7.54 8.14
C VAL A 144 -0.08 7.32 8.24
N VAL A 145 0.55 6.96 7.11
CA VAL A 145 2.00 6.76 7.01
C VAL A 145 2.44 7.21 5.64
N ILE A 146 3.54 7.95 5.59
CA ILE A 146 4.26 8.29 4.38
C ILE A 146 5.72 7.87 4.50
N ALA A 147 6.27 7.31 3.45
CA ALA A 147 7.68 6.92 3.38
C ALA A 147 8.27 7.34 2.03
N LEU A 148 9.51 7.82 2.08
CA LEU A 148 10.30 8.11 0.88
C LEU A 148 10.75 6.82 0.22
N GLU A 149 10.61 6.74 -1.10
CA GLU A 149 11.13 5.66 -1.92
C GLU A 149 12.54 6.00 -2.42
N ASN A 150 13.51 6.07 -1.48
CA ASN A 150 14.87 6.58 -1.72
C ASN A 150 15.63 5.87 -2.86
N ASP A 151 15.24 4.66 -3.23
CA ASP A 151 15.92 3.90 -4.30
C ASP A 151 15.44 4.29 -5.71
N LYS A 152 14.43 5.14 -5.81
CA LYS A 152 13.79 5.51 -7.08
C LYS A 152 13.96 6.99 -7.44
N ASP A 153 14.52 7.79 -6.54
CA ASP A 153 14.68 9.23 -6.76
C ASP A 153 16.03 9.52 -7.42
N ASP A 154 16.01 10.03 -8.66
CA ASP A 154 17.16 10.65 -9.29
C ASP A 154 17.31 12.09 -8.78
N ILE A 155 18.15 12.29 -7.76
CA ILE A 155 18.44 13.63 -7.25
C ILE A 155 19.35 14.37 -8.23
N ILE A 156 18.81 15.37 -8.91
CA ILE A 156 19.59 16.27 -9.78
C ILE A 156 19.91 17.51 -8.95
N THR A 157 21.21 17.73 -8.70
CA THR A 157 21.66 19.01 -8.12
C THR A 157 21.77 20.04 -9.23
N VAL A 158 20.94 21.08 -9.15
CA VAL A 158 20.94 22.21 -10.11
C VAL A 158 21.58 23.40 -9.41
N THR A 159 22.50 24.06 -10.08
CA THR A 159 23.16 25.29 -9.61
C THR A 159 22.65 26.49 -10.38
N ASP A 160 22.88 27.71 -9.86
CA ASP A 160 22.47 28.97 -10.53
C ASP A 160 23.02 29.08 -11.97
N ASP A 161 24.13 28.42 -12.27
CA ASP A 161 24.76 28.42 -13.59
C ASP A 161 24.04 27.50 -14.61
N ASP A 162 23.12 26.65 -14.15
CA ASP A 162 22.33 25.74 -15.02
C ASP A 162 21.08 26.42 -15.59
N PHE A 163 20.75 27.62 -15.11
CA PHE A 163 19.65 28.44 -15.63
C PHE A 163 20.21 29.50 -16.60
N VAL A 164 20.08 29.23 -17.89
CA VAL A 164 20.47 30.16 -18.97
C VAL A 164 19.25 30.83 -19.57
#